data_211f45c5e24a708e5e2aaf3e4b3ab8a5
#
_entry.id   211f45c5e24a708e5e2aaf3e4b3ab8a5
#
_cell.length_a   1.000
_cell.length_b   1.000
_cell.length_c   1.000
_cell.angle_alpha   90.00
_cell.angle_beta   90.00
_cell.angle_gamma   90.00
#
_symmetry.space_group_name_H-M   'P 1'
#
loop_
_entity.id
_entity.type
_entity.pdbx_description
1 polymer ?
#
loop_
_entity_poly.entity_id
_entity_poly.type
_entity_poly.pdbx_seq_one_letter_code
_entity_poly.pdbx_strand_id
1 'polypeptide(L)'
;MNCFKYIKNIFILFLLFNSACTNTRMIVEGTKKVINKTSKEEKESTQKENLSKGHYKVGNPYKINGIKYVPKLVSEYDEIGIASWYGPKFNLKKTANGEIFDQEKISAAHKTLPLPSIVKVTNLENNNTIFLRVNDRGPFVNDRIIDFSKKAAIKFGFYEKGIAQVRVQLIDSGPHLLDEKYLNYLFLVNYAKNIDINKIKEYSKNSKFLLQIGVFEEKKNALNLLTFLKSRIDDNLFIKNATILEDKIIYKVFAGPYKEEKIAKHSAEKLLELGFNTITKKE
;
A
#
# COMPACT_ATOMS: atom_id res chain seq x y z
N MET A 1 43.01 -75.58 -5.45
CA MET A 1 42.68 -74.90 -6.71
C MET A 1 41.40 -74.08 -6.45
N ASN A 2 41.44 -72.85 -6.10
CA ASN A 2 40.34 -71.86 -6.12
C ASN A 2 40.56 -70.62 -5.20
N CYS A 3 41.79 -70.41 -4.71
CA CYS A 3 42.08 -69.21 -3.89
C CYS A 3 42.42 -67.95 -4.73
N PHE A 4 42.89 -68.11 -5.95
CA PHE A 4 43.36 -67.03 -6.81
C PHE A 4 42.22 -66.27 -7.54
N LYS A 5 41.01 -66.87 -7.62
CA LYS A 5 39.86 -66.29 -8.34
C LYS A 5 39.15 -65.23 -7.46
N TYR A 6 39.21 -65.36 -6.15
CA TYR A 6 38.59 -64.43 -5.21
C TYR A 6 39.42 -63.13 -5.01
N ILE A 7 40.72 -63.21 -5.10
CA ILE A 7 41.61 -62.03 -4.93
C ILE A 7 41.45 -61.05 -6.11
N LYS A 8 41.23 -61.57 -7.33
CA LYS A 8 41.08 -60.70 -8.50
C LYS A 8 39.76 -59.91 -8.48
N ASN A 9 38.68 -60.50 -7.93
CA ASN A 9 37.37 -59.78 -7.82
C ASN A 9 37.32 -58.77 -6.70
N ILE A 10 38.11 -58.97 -5.63
CA ILE A 10 38.22 -57.97 -4.54
C ILE A 10 39.02 -56.74 -4.99
N PHE A 11 40.06 -56.91 -5.83
CA PHE A 11 40.85 -55.80 -6.34
C PHE A 11 40.09 -54.96 -7.37
N ILE A 12 39.22 -55.58 -8.20
CA ILE A 12 38.37 -54.84 -9.13
C ILE A 12 37.27 -54.08 -8.38
N LEU A 13 36.75 -54.61 -7.27
CA LEU A 13 35.76 -53.90 -6.45
C LEU A 13 36.38 -52.68 -5.73
N PHE A 14 37.67 -52.75 -5.32
CA PHE A 14 38.36 -51.67 -4.67
C PHE A 14 38.75 -50.51 -5.63
N LEU A 15 38.97 -50.81 -6.91
CA LEU A 15 39.23 -49.80 -7.94
C LEU A 15 37.95 -49.04 -8.36
N LEU A 16 36.76 -49.69 -8.27
CA LEU A 16 35.50 -49.03 -8.58
C LEU A 16 35.04 -48.08 -7.45
N PHE A 17 35.46 -48.30 -6.20
CA PHE A 17 35.16 -47.40 -5.08
C PHE A 17 36.03 -46.13 -5.06
N ASN A 18 37.22 -46.14 -5.61
CA ASN A 18 38.08 -44.96 -5.64
C ASN A 18 37.74 -43.97 -6.77
N SER A 19 37.05 -44.42 -7.84
CA SER A 19 36.54 -43.50 -8.90
C SER A 19 35.24 -42.84 -8.53
N ALA A 20 34.46 -43.34 -7.55
CA ALA A 20 33.19 -42.74 -7.12
C ALA A 20 33.41 -41.51 -6.18
N CYS A 21 34.54 -41.45 -5.44
CA CYS A 21 34.82 -40.36 -4.51
C CYS A 21 35.20 -39.03 -5.20
N THR A 22 35.78 -39.05 -6.40
CA THR A 22 36.16 -37.82 -7.11
C THR A 22 34.95 -37.16 -7.78
N ASN A 23 33.99 -37.93 -8.30
CA ASN A 23 32.77 -37.39 -8.92
C ASN A 23 31.80 -36.80 -7.89
N THR A 24 31.73 -37.38 -6.69
CA THR A 24 30.85 -36.86 -5.61
C THR A 24 31.37 -35.51 -5.07
N ARG A 25 32.67 -35.28 -5.03
CA ARG A 25 33.24 -34.00 -4.61
C ARG A 25 32.93 -32.89 -5.60
N MET A 26 33.05 -33.13 -6.91
CA MET A 26 32.70 -32.14 -7.94
C MET A 26 31.19 -31.79 -7.95
N ILE A 27 30.34 -32.78 -7.72
CA ILE A 27 28.90 -32.54 -7.65
C ILE A 27 28.53 -31.72 -6.40
N VAL A 28 29.15 -31.98 -5.25
CA VAL A 28 28.92 -31.21 -4.01
C VAL A 28 29.49 -29.79 -4.10
N GLU A 29 30.60 -29.57 -4.74
CA GLU A 29 31.17 -28.22 -4.98
C GLU A 29 30.33 -27.45 -6.01
N GLY A 30 29.86 -28.09 -7.07
CA GLY A 30 28.97 -27.53 -8.07
C GLY A 30 27.62 -27.10 -7.46
N THR A 31 27.01 -27.95 -6.66
CA THR A 31 25.75 -27.64 -5.99
C THR A 31 25.89 -26.55 -4.93
N LYS A 32 26.98 -26.53 -4.14
CA LYS A 32 27.27 -25.42 -3.21
C LYS A 32 27.46 -24.10 -3.95
N LYS A 33 28.09 -24.09 -5.10
CA LYS A 33 28.31 -22.87 -5.90
C LYS A 33 26.99 -22.34 -6.50
N VAL A 34 26.12 -23.24 -6.95
CA VAL A 34 24.76 -22.89 -7.45
C VAL A 34 23.89 -22.40 -6.33
N ILE A 35 23.81 -23.10 -5.18
CA ILE A 35 23.02 -22.69 -4.02
C ILE A 35 23.48 -21.32 -3.49
N ASN A 36 24.81 -21.09 -3.41
CA ASN A 36 25.32 -19.79 -2.95
C ASN A 36 25.06 -18.67 -3.96
N LYS A 37 25.05 -18.97 -5.26
CA LYS A 37 24.70 -17.99 -6.29
C LYS A 37 23.21 -17.63 -6.23
N THR A 38 22.33 -18.62 -6.15
CA THR A 38 20.87 -18.43 -6.05
C THR A 38 20.48 -17.68 -4.77
N SER A 39 21.09 -18.05 -3.63
CA SER A 39 20.83 -17.35 -2.36
C SER A 39 21.37 -15.92 -2.33
N LYS A 40 22.41 -15.62 -3.10
CA LYS A 40 22.95 -14.26 -3.23
C LYS A 40 22.07 -13.42 -4.16
N GLU A 41 21.60 -13.99 -5.27
CA GLU A 41 20.68 -13.35 -6.20
C GLU A 41 19.31 -13.10 -5.54
N GLU A 42 18.77 -14.03 -4.74
CA GLU A 42 17.56 -13.84 -3.94
C GLU A 42 17.73 -12.75 -2.87
N LYS A 43 18.86 -12.71 -2.18
CA LYS A 43 19.16 -11.65 -1.20
C LYS A 43 19.34 -10.30 -1.86
N GLU A 44 20.00 -10.21 -3.01
CA GLU A 44 20.15 -8.97 -3.76
C GLU A 44 18.81 -8.50 -4.36
N SER A 45 17.96 -9.41 -4.85
CA SER A 45 16.62 -9.07 -5.34
C SER A 45 15.72 -8.61 -4.20
N THR A 46 15.73 -9.28 -3.06
CA THR A 46 14.96 -8.91 -1.85
C THR A 46 15.45 -7.59 -1.26
N GLN A 47 16.77 -7.33 -1.25
CA GLN A 47 17.32 -6.03 -0.83
C GLN A 47 16.95 -4.90 -1.82
N LYS A 48 16.98 -5.16 -3.11
CA LYS A 48 16.62 -4.19 -4.16
C LYS A 48 15.12 -3.87 -4.11
N GLU A 49 14.28 -4.86 -3.83
CA GLU A 49 12.84 -4.72 -3.63
C GLU A 49 12.52 -3.94 -2.34
N ASN A 50 13.21 -4.20 -1.24
CA ASN A 50 13.06 -3.46 0.01
C ASN A 50 13.55 -2.01 -0.10
N LEU A 51 14.60 -1.75 -0.89
CA LEU A 51 15.09 -0.39 -1.17
C LEU A 51 14.13 0.42 -2.04
N SER A 52 13.20 -0.22 -2.76
CA SER A 52 12.21 0.46 -3.63
C SER A 52 10.90 0.76 -2.93
N LYS A 53 10.60 0.14 -1.78
CA LYS A 53 9.32 0.28 -1.07
C LYS A 53 9.14 1.61 -0.35
N GLY A 54 10.21 2.36 -0.14
CA GLY A 54 10.18 3.60 0.64
C GLY A 54 9.90 3.36 2.12
N HIS A 55 9.67 4.45 2.86
CA HIS A 55 9.33 4.41 4.28
C HIS A 55 8.25 5.45 4.61
N TYR A 56 7.49 5.20 5.67
CA TYR A 56 6.56 6.19 6.20
C TYR A 56 7.32 7.29 6.94
N LYS A 57 6.95 8.55 6.70
CA LYS A 57 7.46 9.70 7.44
C LYS A 57 6.50 10.87 7.41
N VAL A 58 6.37 11.58 8.52
CA VAL A 58 5.81 12.92 8.55
C VAL A 58 6.86 13.90 8.04
N GLY A 59 8.08 13.75 8.50
CA GLY A 59 9.24 14.57 8.14
C GLY A 59 9.43 15.77 9.08
N ASN A 60 10.69 16.17 9.24
CA ASN A 60 11.06 17.36 10.00
C ASN A 60 10.79 18.64 9.19
N PRO A 61 10.63 19.80 9.85
CA PRO A 61 10.60 21.08 9.16
C PRO A 61 11.83 21.27 8.27
N TYR A 62 11.64 21.80 7.09
CA TYR A 62 12.72 22.03 6.12
C TYR A 62 12.57 23.39 5.43
N LYS A 63 13.66 23.89 4.83
CA LYS A 63 13.67 25.17 4.08
C LYS A 63 14.10 24.92 2.64
N ILE A 64 13.40 25.53 1.69
CA ILE A 64 13.77 25.61 0.28
C ILE A 64 13.62 27.06 -0.16
N ASN A 65 14.67 27.63 -0.76
CA ASN A 65 14.70 29.02 -1.23
C ASN A 65 14.25 30.03 -0.14
N GLY A 66 14.67 29.81 1.11
CA GLY A 66 14.32 30.66 2.25
C GLY A 66 12.94 30.40 2.86
N ILE A 67 12.03 29.71 2.19
CA ILE A 67 10.69 29.39 2.66
C ILE A 67 10.73 28.17 3.57
N LYS A 68 10.14 28.29 4.77
CA LYS A 68 10.03 27.19 5.73
C LYS A 68 8.74 26.38 5.48
N TYR A 69 8.89 25.07 5.35
CA TYR A 69 7.80 24.10 5.27
C TYR A 69 7.79 23.25 6.55
N VAL A 70 6.59 23.02 7.10
CA VAL A 70 6.42 22.27 8.34
C VAL A 70 5.48 21.09 8.07
N PRO A 71 6.02 19.92 7.73
CA PRO A 71 5.21 18.69 7.64
C PRO A 71 4.61 18.37 9.01
N LYS A 72 3.37 17.93 9.02
CA LYS A 72 2.68 17.54 10.25
C LYS A 72 1.69 16.40 9.98
N LEU A 73 1.44 15.61 11.01
CA LEU A 73 0.35 14.66 10.97
C LEU A 73 -0.97 15.43 10.96
N VAL A 74 -1.81 15.13 9.97
CA VAL A 74 -3.14 15.73 9.83
C VAL A 74 -4.17 14.62 9.62
N SER A 75 -5.34 14.77 10.23
CA SER A 75 -6.50 13.89 10.02
C SER A 75 -7.33 14.33 8.81
N GLU A 76 -7.26 15.61 8.46
CA GLU A 76 -7.99 16.22 7.37
C GLU A 76 -7.11 17.22 6.63
N TYR A 77 -7.26 17.24 5.31
CA TYR A 77 -6.68 18.26 4.42
C TYR A 77 -7.63 18.44 3.25
N ASP A 78 -7.99 19.70 2.98
CA ASP A 78 -8.91 20.05 1.89
C ASP A 78 -8.57 21.47 1.45
N GLU A 79 -7.82 21.61 0.34
CA GLU A 79 -7.37 22.89 -0.17
C GLU A 79 -7.58 23.01 -1.67
N ILE A 80 -7.82 24.23 -2.13
CA ILE A 80 -7.88 24.63 -3.53
C ILE A 80 -6.60 25.38 -3.91
N GLY A 81 -6.03 25.02 -5.07
CA GLY A 81 -4.82 25.66 -5.58
C GLY A 81 -4.44 25.15 -6.96
N ILE A 82 -3.23 25.45 -7.38
CA ILE A 82 -2.70 25.08 -8.69
C ILE A 82 -1.96 23.74 -8.59
N ALA A 83 -2.34 22.79 -9.46
CA ALA A 83 -1.56 21.61 -9.77
C ALA A 83 -0.64 21.86 -10.96
N SER A 84 0.52 21.22 -10.96
CA SER A 84 1.41 21.09 -12.10
C SER A 84 1.92 19.65 -12.19
N TRP A 85 2.90 19.35 -13.02
CA TRP A 85 3.50 18.04 -13.11
C TRP A 85 5.03 18.11 -13.19
N TYR A 86 5.70 17.03 -12.73
CA TYR A 86 7.15 16.94 -12.74
C TYR A 86 7.73 16.90 -14.14
N GLY A 87 8.80 17.63 -14.36
CA GLY A 87 9.59 17.49 -15.58
C GLY A 87 10.41 16.17 -15.61
N PRO A 88 10.91 15.79 -16.80
CA PRO A 88 11.61 14.51 -17.02
C PRO A 88 12.91 14.35 -16.18
N LYS A 89 13.48 15.45 -15.69
CA LYS A 89 14.74 15.47 -14.91
C LYS A 89 14.68 14.71 -13.59
N PHE A 90 13.48 14.39 -13.09
CA PHE A 90 13.25 13.70 -11.82
C PHE A 90 13.05 12.19 -11.97
N ASN A 91 12.86 11.70 -13.20
CA ASN A 91 12.61 10.29 -13.45
C ASN A 91 13.74 9.39 -12.91
N LEU A 92 13.37 8.27 -12.30
CA LEU A 92 14.26 7.28 -11.67
C LEU A 92 15.10 7.79 -10.50
N LYS A 93 14.83 8.99 -9.97
CA LYS A 93 15.46 9.49 -8.73
C LYS A 93 14.66 9.06 -7.50
N LYS A 94 15.33 9.04 -6.36
CA LYS A 94 14.67 8.77 -5.06
C LYS A 94 13.76 9.93 -4.69
N THR A 95 12.53 9.60 -4.29
CA THR A 95 11.58 10.52 -3.70
C THR A 95 11.90 10.81 -2.23
N ALA A 96 11.21 11.76 -1.63
CA ALA A 96 11.44 12.14 -0.24
C ALA A 96 11.16 11.01 0.76
N ASN A 97 10.31 10.04 0.45
CA ASN A 97 10.09 8.85 1.28
C ASN A 97 10.97 7.66 0.91
N GLY A 98 11.90 7.82 -0.06
CA GLY A 98 12.86 6.79 -0.47
C GLY A 98 12.43 5.88 -1.60
N GLU A 99 11.19 5.98 -2.07
CA GLU A 99 10.73 5.28 -3.29
C GLU A 99 11.48 5.79 -4.53
N ILE A 100 11.45 5.03 -5.61
CA ILE A 100 11.96 5.51 -6.91
C ILE A 100 10.81 6.18 -7.64
N PHE A 101 11.01 7.45 -8.03
CA PHE A 101 10.05 8.16 -8.85
C PHE A 101 10.05 7.58 -10.27
N ASP A 102 8.87 7.15 -10.69
CA ASP A 102 8.61 6.68 -12.05
C ASP A 102 7.52 7.57 -12.65
N GLN A 103 7.89 8.35 -13.68
CA GLN A 103 6.96 9.26 -14.34
C GLN A 103 5.78 8.55 -15.03
N GLU A 104 5.91 7.24 -15.32
CA GLU A 104 4.86 6.42 -15.95
C GLU A 104 3.94 5.73 -14.91
N LYS A 105 4.20 5.93 -13.61
CA LYS A 105 3.30 5.55 -12.52
C LYS A 105 2.46 6.74 -12.05
N ILE A 106 1.30 6.46 -11.45
CA ILE A 106 0.42 7.51 -10.89
C ILE A 106 0.90 7.87 -9.50
N SER A 107 1.50 9.04 -9.35
CA SER A 107 2.00 9.57 -8.08
C SER A 107 1.99 11.10 -8.07
N ALA A 108 2.27 11.68 -6.90
CA ALA A 108 2.35 13.12 -6.72
C ALA A 108 3.35 13.53 -5.63
N ALA A 109 3.71 14.82 -5.61
CA ALA A 109 4.40 15.49 -4.52
C ALA A 109 3.52 16.50 -3.83
N HIS A 110 3.67 16.62 -2.51
CA HIS A 110 3.03 17.61 -1.67
C HIS A 110 3.98 18.18 -0.62
N LYS A 111 3.80 19.47 -0.29
CA LYS A 111 4.73 20.20 0.58
C LYS A 111 4.80 19.63 1.99
N THR A 112 3.67 19.29 2.61
CA THR A 112 3.57 19.07 4.07
C THR A 112 2.83 17.82 4.50
N LEU A 113 2.06 17.14 3.62
CA LEU A 113 1.35 15.91 3.98
C LEU A 113 2.32 14.81 4.41
N PRO A 114 1.92 13.88 5.30
CA PRO A 114 2.69 12.67 5.59
C PRO A 114 2.98 11.88 4.32
N LEU A 115 4.09 11.16 4.28
CA LEU A 115 4.49 10.33 3.14
C LEU A 115 4.59 8.86 3.56
N PRO A 116 3.91 7.94 2.87
CA PRO A 116 2.95 8.20 1.80
C PRO A 116 1.57 8.66 2.32
N SER A 117 0.85 9.36 1.46
CA SER A 117 -0.57 9.70 1.62
C SER A 117 -1.32 9.38 0.33
N ILE A 118 -2.63 9.15 0.43
CA ILE A 118 -3.55 9.11 -0.71
C ILE A 118 -4.40 10.37 -0.67
N VAL A 119 -4.43 11.08 -1.79
CA VAL A 119 -5.28 12.26 -1.96
C VAL A 119 -6.26 12.04 -3.11
N LYS A 120 -7.47 12.57 -2.95
CA LYS A 120 -8.43 12.78 -4.03
C LYS A 120 -8.18 14.17 -4.60
N VAL A 121 -7.95 14.26 -5.89
CA VAL A 121 -7.80 15.54 -6.58
C VAL A 121 -8.93 15.70 -7.57
N THR A 122 -9.62 16.84 -7.51
CA THR A 122 -10.70 17.22 -8.42
C THR A 122 -10.26 18.42 -9.24
N ASN A 123 -10.34 18.32 -10.56
CA ASN A 123 -10.13 19.44 -11.47
C ASN A 123 -11.39 20.33 -11.45
N LEU A 124 -11.22 21.59 -11.09
CA LEU A 124 -12.34 22.53 -10.95
C LEU A 124 -12.87 23.07 -12.30
N GLU A 125 -12.14 22.83 -13.41
CA GLU A 125 -12.57 23.23 -14.75
C GLU A 125 -13.54 22.23 -15.39
N ASN A 126 -13.37 20.93 -15.10
CA ASN A 126 -14.13 19.86 -15.77
C ASN A 126 -14.71 18.80 -14.82
N ASN A 127 -14.53 18.97 -13.50
CA ASN A 127 -14.96 18.05 -12.44
C ASN A 127 -14.33 16.63 -12.51
N ASN A 128 -13.31 16.42 -13.34
CA ASN A 128 -12.58 15.17 -13.35
C ASN A 128 -11.91 14.93 -12.01
N THR A 129 -11.90 13.67 -11.58
CA THR A 129 -11.33 13.28 -10.30
C THR A 129 -10.29 12.17 -10.47
N ILE A 130 -9.18 12.27 -9.74
CA ILE A 130 -8.15 11.24 -9.69
C ILE A 130 -7.69 11.03 -8.24
N PHE A 131 -7.34 9.78 -7.90
CA PHE A 131 -6.66 9.45 -6.65
C PHE A 131 -5.17 9.32 -6.90
N LEU A 132 -4.36 10.00 -6.09
CA LEU A 132 -2.91 10.05 -6.23
C LEU A 132 -2.24 9.59 -4.95
N ARG A 133 -1.16 8.83 -5.13
CA ARG A 133 -0.22 8.53 -4.06
C ARG A 133 0.80 9.66 -3.96
N VAL A 134 0.78 10.37 -2.85
CA VAL A 134 1.78 11.38 -2.51
C VAL A 134 2.95 10.67 -1.84
N ASN A 135 4.11 10.64 -2.48
CA ASN A 135 5.32 9.99 -1.98
C ASN A 135 6.55 10.90 -2.01
N ASP A 136 6.39 12.16 -2.44
CA ASP A 136 7.49 13.11 -2.57
C ASP A 136 7.16 14.50 -2.00
N ARG A 137 8.18 15.35 -1.85
CA ARG A 137 8.12 16.75 -1.42
C ARG A 137 8.19 17.70 -2.61
N GLY A 138 7.34 18.70 -2.58
CA GLY A 138 7.13 19.73 -3.58
C GLY A 138 5.64 20.05 -3.71
N PRO A 139 5.27 20.95 -4.62
CA PRO A 139 6.10 21.86 -5.42
C PRO A 139 6.76 22.99 -4.60
N PHE A 140 7.91 23.45 -5.07
CA PHE A 140 8.62 24.59 -4.47
C PHE A 140 8.54 25.84 -5.34
N VAL A 141 7.47 25.94 -6.10
CA VAL A 141 7.10 27.11 -6.91
C VAL A 141 5.86 27.74 -6.25
N ASN A 142 5.78 29.07 -6.29
CA ASN A 142 4.66 29.82 -5.70
C ASN A 142 3.33 29.39 -6.34
N ASP A 143 2.27 29.46 -5.53
CA ASP A 143 0.87 29.18 -5.89
C ASP A 143 0.53 27.74 -6.29
N ARG A 144 1.53 26.85 -6.44
CA ARG A 144 1.28 25.43 -6.65
C ARG A 144 1.17 24.69 -5.31
N ILE A 145 0.19 23.79 -5.21
CA ILE A 145 -0.03 22.97 -4.00
C ILE A 145 0.34 21.51 -4.19
N ILE A 146 0.30 21.00 -5.45
CA ILE A 146 0.59 19.60 -5.76
C ILE A 146 1.26 19.50 -7.14
N ASP A 147 2.25 18.59 -7.27
CA ASP A 147 2.83 18.23 -8.56
C ASP A 147 2.55 16.76 -8.88
N PHE A 148 2.05 16.49 -10.06
CA PHE A 148 1.69 15.15 -10.56
C PHE A 148 2.87 14.49 -11.27
N SER A 149 2.87 13.15 -11.32
CA SER A 149 3.66 12.44 -12.33
C SER A 149 3.12 12.73 -13.74
N LYS A 150 3.95 12.53 -14.77
CA LYS A 150 3.54 12.67 -16.17
C LYS A 150 2.30 11.84 -16.50
N LYS A 151 2.30 10.56 -16.10
CA LYS A 151 1.17 9.65 -16.31
C LYS A 151 -0.12 10.14 -15.66
N ALA A 152 0.00 10.66 -14.44
CA ALA A 152 -1.13 11.23 -13.72
C ALA A 152 -1.68 12.48 -14.42
N ALA A 153 -0.81 13.39 -14.90
CA ALA A 153 -1.20 14.60 -15.62
C ALA A 153 -1.90 14.29 -16.95
N ILE A 154 -1.40 13.31 -17.72
CA ILE A 154 -2.04 12.84 -18.95
C ILE A 154 -3.44 12.27 -18.62
N LYS A 155 -3.54 11.38 -17.63
CA LYS A 155 -4.81 10.75 -17.25
C LYS A 155 -5.83 11.75 -16.73
N PHE A 156 -5.36 12.81 -16.06
CA PHE A 156 -6.20 13.87 -15.51
C PHE A 156 -6.57 14.96 -16.55
N GLY A 157 -5.88 14.96 -17.70
CA GLY A 157 -6.24 15.79 -18.86
C GLY A 157 -5.66 17.21 -18.84
N PHE A 158 -4.55 17.47 -18.10
CA PHE A 158 -3.91 18.80 -18.12
C PHE A 158 -2.43 18.78 -18.54
N TYR A 159 -1.93 17.64 -19.02
CA TYR A 159 -0.51 17.48 -19.38
C TYR A 159 -0.04 18.56 -20.37
N GLU A 160 -0.78 18.81 -21.44
CA GLU A 160 -0.43 19.80 -22.48
C GLU A 160 -0.55 21.24 -21.96
N LYS A 161 -1.55 21.53 -21.12
CA LYS A 161 -1.75 22.83 -20.48
C LYS A 161 -0.68 23.11 -19.42
N GLY A 162 -0.08 22.08 -18.84
CA GLY A 162 0.98 22.14 -17.83
C GLY A 162 0.50 22.43 -16.41
N ILE A 163 -0.66 23.07 -16.24
CA ILE A 163 -1.26 23.43 -14.95
C ILE A 163 -2.77 23.21 -14.97
N ALA A 164 -3.37 23.03 -13.77
CA ALA A 164 -4.81 22.99 -13.59
C ALA A 164 -5.21 23.56 -12.23
N GLN A 165 -6.37 24.18 -12.13
CA GLN A 165 -6.95 24.54 -10.85
C GLN A 165 -7.65 23.33 -10.23
N VAL A 166 -7.26 22.97 -9.01
CA VAL A 166 -7.68 21.73 -8.37
C VAL A 166 -8.11 21.92 -6.92
N ARG A 167 -8.97 21.02 -6.45
CA ARG A 167 -9.20 20.77 -5.02
C ARG A 167 -8.49 19.48 -4.63
N VAL A 168 -7.69 19.53 -3.58
CA VAL A 168 -6.92 18.39 -3.04
C VAL A 168 -7.47 18.01 -1.68
N GLN A 169 -7.92 16.78 -1.53
CA GLN A 169 -8.50 16.25 -0.30
C GLN A 169 -7.72 15.02 0.17
N LEU A 170 -7.30 15.00 1.44
CA LEU A 170 -6.67 13.83 2.04
C LEU A 170 -7.69 12.71 2.24
N ILE A 171 -7.38 11.54 1.78
CA ILE A 171 -8.20 10.32 1.95
C ILE A 171 -7.60 9.40 3.00
N ASP A 172 -6.28 9.19 2.96
CA ASP A 172 -5.58 8.30 3.89
C ASP A 172 -4.10 8.65 3.97
N SER A 173 -3.48 8.38 5.12
CA SER A 173 -2.04 8.53 5.31
C SER A 173 -1.54 7.53 6.35
N GLY A 174 -0.37 6.93 6.13
CA GLY A 174 0.19 6.02 7.11
C GLY A 174 1.12 4.94 6.54
N PRO A 175 1.77 4.17 7.43
CA PRO A 175 2.72 3.14 7.04
C PRO A 175 2.09 1.99 6.25
N HIS A 176 0.81 1.73 6.42
CA HIS A 176 0.06 0.72 5.68
C HIS A 176 -0.02 1.00 4.16
N LEU A 177 0.16 2.26 3.76
CA LEU A 177 0.23 2.64 2.35
C LEU A 177 1.56 2.21 1.68
N LEU A 178 2.49 1.60 2.41
CA LEU A 178 3.68 0.95 1.86
C LEU A 178 3.39 -0.48 1.34
N ASP A 179 2.24 -1.05 1.69
CA ASP A 179 1.81 -2.35 1.18
C ASP A 179 1.12 -2.21 -0.19
N GLU A 180 1.72 -2.80 -1.21
CA GLU A 180 1.23 -2.77 -2.59
C GLU A 180 -0.16 -3.42 -2.76
N LYS A 181 -0.45 -4.47 -1.98
CA LYS A 181 -1.77 -5.12 -1.99
C LYS A 181 -2.85 -4.18 -1.49
N TYR A 182 -2.53 -3.39 -0.47
CA TYR A 182 -3.44 -2.39 0.07
C TYR A 182 -3.67 -1.24 -0.93
N LEU A 183 -2.62 -0.78 -1.61
CA LEU A 183 -2.74 0.24 -2.65
C LEU A 183 -3.60 -0.23 -3.82
N ASN A 184 -3.36 -1.44 -4.31
CA ASN A 184 -4.18 -2.02 -5.38
C ASN A 184 -5.65 -2.16 -4.95
N TYR A 185 -5.91 -2.55 -3.71
CA TYR A 185 -7.26 -2.58 -3.15
C TYR A 185 -7.90 -1.20 -3.10
N LEU A 186 -7.21 -0.16 -2.61
CA LEU A 186 -7.72 1.22 -2.59
C LEU A 186 -8.03 1.74 -3.99
N PHE A 187 -7.15 1.48 -4.97
CA PHE A 187 -7.37 1.89 -6.35
C PHE A 187 -8.52 1.12 -6.99
N LEU A 188 -8.68 -0.18 -6.73
CA LEU A 188 -9.81 -0.98 -7.21
C LEU A 188 -11.14 -0.53 -6.60
N VAL A 189 -11.20 -0.30 -5.29
CA VAL A 189 -12.41 0.14 -4.60
C VAL A 189 -12.82 1.55 -5.03
N ASN A 190 -11.86 2.45 -5.21
CA ASN A 190 -12.14 3.82 -5.64
C ASN A 190 -12.37 3.94 -7.16
N TYR A 191 -11.85 3.01 -7.96
CA TYR A 191 -12.07 2.97 -9.41
C TYR A 191 -13.37 2.26 -9.79
N ALA A 192 -13.76 1.22 -9.06
CA ALA A 192 -15.00 0.47 -9.30
C ALA A 192 -16.26 1.21 -8.82
N LYS A 193 -16.10 2.21 -7.97
CA LYS A 193 -17.19 3.07 -7.52
C LYS A 193 -16.76 4.52 -7.77
N ASN A 194 -17.43 5.21 -8.66
CA ASN A 194 -17.63 6.65 -8.59
C ASN A 194 -18.42 6.97 -7.29
N ILE A 195 -17.81 6.66 -6.13
CA ILE A 195 -18.41 6.93 -4.84
C ILE A 195 -18.25 8.43 -4.61
N ASP A 196 -19.32 9.14 -4.82
CA ASP A 196 -19.49 10.50 -4.34
C ASP A 196 -19.30 10.48 -2.81
N ILE A 197 -18.13 10.97 -2.35
CA ILE A 197 -17.79 11.09 -0.92
C ILE A 197 -18.85 11.95 -0.22
N ASN A 198 -19.52 12.85 -0.94
CA ASN A 198 -20.64 13.63 -0.42
C ASN A 198 -21.85 12.74 -0.14
N LYS A 199 -22.11 11.70 -0.94
CA LYS A 199 -23.10 10.67 -0.59
C LYS A 199 -22.74 9.90 0.67
N ILE A 200 -21.45 9.59 0.90
CA ILE A 200 -21.01 8.94 2.15
C ILE A 200 -21.20 9.90 3.34
N LYS A 201 -20.87 11.18 3.19
CA LYS A 201 -21.11 12.21 4.21
C LYS A 201 -22.63 12.46 4.43
N GLU A 202 -23.43 12.41 3.37
CA GLU A 202 -24.88 12.53 3.45
C GLU A 202 -25.53 11.27 4.07
N TYR A 203 -25.01 10.08 3.75
CA TYR A 203 -25.38 8.84 4.44
C TYR A 203 -25.01 8.87 5.93
N SER A 204 -23.86 9.44 6.31
CA SER A 204 -23.45 9.55 7.72
C SER A 204 -24.30 10.56 8.50
N LYS A 205 -24.84 11.59 7.86
CA LYS A 205 -25.66 12.62 8.50
C LYS A 205 -27.06 12.12 8.93
N ASN A 206 -27.54 11.06 8.28
CA ASN A 206 -28.87 10.48 8.52
C ASN A 206 -28.85 9.04 9.07
N SER A 207 -27.68 8.49 9.37
CA SER A 207 -27.53 7.12 9.80
C SER A 207 -27.34 7.05 11.32
N LYS A 208 -28.14 6.21 11.96
CA LYS A 208 -28.18 6.13 13.43
C LYS A 208 -27.44 4.93 14.02
N PHE A 209 -27.10 3.91 13.23
CA PHE A 209 -26.61 2.65 13.77
C PHE A 209 -25.42 2.10 12.97
N LEU A 210 -24.38 1.68 13.69
CA LEU A 210 -23.24 0.96 13.17
C LEU A 210 -23.09 -0.37 13.90
N LEU A 211 -22.69 -1.42 13.19
CA LEU A 211 -22.29 -2.69 13.80
C LEU A 211 -20.76 -2.78 13.82
N GLN A 212 -20.16 -2.74 14.99
CA GLN A 212 -18.74 -3.03 15.16
C GLN A 212 -18.56 -4.55 15.19
N ILE A 213 -17.80 -5.09 14.24
CA ILE A 213 -17.61 -6.53 14.01
C ILE A 213 -16.29 -7.01 14.64
N GLY A 214 -15.25 -6.19 14.60
CA GLY A 214 -13.94 -6.55 15.16
C GLY A 214 -13.07 -5.35 15.47
N VAL A 215 -12.06 -5.59 16.32
CA VAL A 215 -11.03 -4.62 16.68
C VAL A 215 -9.68 -5.31 16.56
N PHE A 216 -8.73 -4.70 15.90
CA PHE A 216 -7.43 -5.28 15.58
C PHE A 216 -6.31 -4.27 15.86
N GLU A 217 -5.20 -4.73 16.38
CA GLU A 217 -3.98 -3.93 16.49
C GLU A 217 -3.26 -3.83 15.14
N GLU A 218 -3.37 -4.89 14.33
CA GLU A 218 -2.80 -4.94 13.00
C GLU A 218 -3.87 -4.68 11.93
N LYS A 219 -3.61 -3.70 11.06
CA LYS A 219 -4.48 -3.38 9.94
C LYS A 219 -4.72 -4.56 9.00
N LYS A 220 -3.72 -5.43 8.79
CA LYS A 220 -3.82 -6.62 7.97
C LYS A 220 -4.95 -7.54 8.42
N ASN A 221 -5.11 -7.73 9.72
CA ASN A 221 -6.15 -8.58 10.29
C ASN A 221 -7.55 -7.97 10.09
N ALA A 222 -7.66 -6.65 10.24
CA ALA A 222 -8.90 -5.92 9.93
C ALA A 222 -9.30 -6.04 8.45
N LEU A 223 -8.30 -5.94 7.54
CA LEU A 223 -8.52 -6.08 6.09
C LEU A 223 -8.90 -7.50 5.69
N ASN A 224 -8.27 -8.52 6.32
CA ASN A 224 -8.61 -9.92 6.08
C ASN A 224 -10.07 -10.19 6.45
N LEU A 225 -10.52 -9.70 7.62
CA LEU A 225 -11.91 -9.82 8.02
C LEU A 225 -12.84 -9.09 7.02
N LEU A 226 -12.51 -7.87 6.64
CA LEU A 226 -13.33 -7.10 5.70
C LEU A 226 -13.45 -7.81 4.33
N THR A 227 -12.36 -8.38 3.82
CA THR A 227 -12.35 -9.14 2.56
C THR A 227 -13.18 -10.42 2.68
N PHE A 228 -13.05 -11.14 3.79
CA PHE A 228 -13.83 -12.33 4.07
C PHE A 228 -15.33 -12.02 4.09
N LEU A 229 -15.74 -10.96 4.75
CA LEU A 229 -17.15 -10.59 4.89
C LEU A 229 -17.75 -10.06 3.57
N LYS A 230 -16.99 -9.29 2.79
CA LYS A 230 -17.46 -8.75 1.49
C LYS A 230 -17.87 -9.80 0.49
N SER A 231 -17.33 -11.01 0.58
CA SER A 231 -17.73 -12.14 -0.28
C SER A 231 -18.99 -12.86 0.20
N ARG A 232 -19.55 -12.51 1.36
CA ARG A 232 -20.61 -13.25 2.05
C ARG A 232 -21.84 -12.43 2.43
N ILE A 233 -21.65 -11.14 2.60
CA ILE A 233 -22.74 -10.22 2.93
C ILE A 233 -22.70 -8.99 2.02
N ASP A 234 -23.87 -8.47 1.69
CA ASP A 234 -24.04 -7.29 0.82
C ASP A 234 -24.15 -5.99 1.63
N ASP A 235 -23.58 -5.97 2.81
CA ASP A 235 -23.55 -4.81 3.67
C ASP A 235 -22.39 -3.87 3.32
N ASN A 236 -22.55 -2.59 3.59
CA ASN A 236 -21.48 -1.63 3.48
C ASN A 236 -20.48 -1.86 4.63
N LEU A 237 -19.28 -2.36 4.31
CA LEU A 237 -18.23 -2.69 5.25
C LEU A 237 -17.08 -1.70 5.15
N PHE A 238 -16.61 -1.21 6.29
CA PHE A 238 -15.51 -0.24 6.34
C PHE A 238 -14.67 -0.38 7.62
N ILE A 239 -13.50 0.24 7.61
CA ILE A 239 -12.59 0.29 8.75
C ILE A 239 -12.48 1.74 9.24
N LYS A 240 -12.67 1.95 10.55
CA LYS A 240 -12.32 3.20 11.25
C LYS A 240 -11.07 2.98 12.08
N ASN A 241 -10.14 3.92 12.03
CA ASN A 241 -8.99 3.94 12.93
C ASN A 241 -9.40 4.65 14.24
N ALA A 242 -8.82 4.21 15.34
CA ALA A 242 -8.94 4.91 16.61
C ALA A 242 -7.57 4.87 17.31
N THR A 243 -7.16 5.99 17.88
CA THR A 243 -5.99 6.05 18.75
C THR A 243 -6.42 5.70 20.17
N ILE A 244 -5.69 4.80 20.83
CA ILE A 244 -5.83 4.51 22.26
C ILE A 244 -4.68 5.19 22.98
N LEU A 245 -4.77 5.29 24.32
CA LEU A 245 -3.69 5.74 25.20
C LEU A 245 -2.33 5.16 24.77
N GLU A 246 -1.27 5.98 24.75
CA GLU A 246 0.11 5.65 24.32
C GLU A 246 0.35 5.59 22.80
N ASP A 247 -0.34 6.40 21.98
CA ASP A 247 -0.16 6.47 20.53
C ASP A 247 -0.40 5.15 19.75
N LYS A 248 -1.04 4.16 20.38
CA LYS A 248 -1.36 2.89 19.75
C LYS A 248 -2.57 3.05 18.84
N ILE A 249 -2.39 2.75 17.56
CA ILE A 249 -3.48 2.77 16.58
C ILE A 249 -4.18 1.40 16.58
N ILE A 250 -5.50 1.39 16.72
CA ILE A 250 -6.34 0.21 16.52
C ILE A 250 -7.24 0.39 15.31
N TYR A 251 -7.58 -0.72 14.69
CA TYR A 251 -8.41 -0.80 13.49
C TYR A 251 -9.72 -1.47 13.84
N LYS A 252 -10.84 -0.74 13.69
CA LYS A 252 -12.19 -1.25 13.97
C LYS A 252 -12.92 -1.51 12.66
N VAL A 253 -13.43 -2.72 12.48
CA VAL A 253 -14.23 -3.11 11.32
C VAL A 253 -15.69 -2.91 11.64
N PHE A 254 -16.41 -2.21 10.76
CA PHE A 254 -17.82 -1.89 10.90
C PHE A 254 -18.62 -2.34 9.69
N ALA A 255 -19.91 -2.63 9.93
CA ALA A 255 -20.93 -2.70 8.89
C ALA A 255 -21.97 -1.58 9.13
N GLY A 256 -22.58 -1.11 8.05
CA GLY A 256 -23.51 0.02 8.05
C GLY A 256 -22.91 1.21 7.27
N PRO A 257 -23.42 2.45 7.51
CA PRO A 257 -24.41 2.84 8.51
C PRO A 257 -25.85 2.46 8.14
N TYR A 258 -26.65 2.10 9.13
CA TYR A 258 -28.05 1.74 8.96
C TYR A 258 -28.98 2.88 9.45
N LYS A 259 -30.05 3.12 8.72
CA LYS A 259 -31.04 4.16 9.10
C LYS A 259 -31.91 3.74 10.27
N GLU A 260 -32.21 2.43 10.37
CA GLU A 260 -33.13 1.85 11.34
C GLU A 260 -32.45 0.75 12.15
N GLU A 261 -32.75 0.66 13.42
CA GLU A 261 -32.25 -0.37 14.33
C GLU A 261 -32.62 -1.80 13.87
N LYS A 262 -33.82 -1.96 13.30
CA LYS A 262 -34.32 -3.24 12.79
C LYS A 262 -33.40 -3.78 11.66
N ILE A 263 -32.95 -2.90 10.76
CA ILE A 263 -32.04 -3.29 9.66
C ILE A 263 -30.67 -3.68 10.24
N ALA A 264 -30.15 -2.90 11.20
CA ALA A 264 -28.92 -3.24 11.88
C ALA A 264 -28.99 -4.60 12.60
N LYS A 265 -30.12 -4.89 13.30
CA LYS A 265 -30.32 -6.19 13.94
C LYS A 265 -30.34 -7.35 12.95
N HIS A 266 -31.01 -7.22 11.82
CA HIS A 266 -31.03 -8.26 10.78
C HIS A 266 -29.61 -8.51 10.21
N SER A 267 -28.83 -7.46 9.98
CA SER A 267 -27.42 -7.62 9.56
C SER A 267 -26.56 -8.24 10.66
N ALA A 268 -26.83 -7.93 11.93
CA ALA A 268 -26.14 -8.54 13.07
C ALA A 268 -26.43 -10.07 13.16
N GLU A 269 -27.66 -10.49 12.91
CA GLU A 269 -28.04 -11.91 12.85
C GLU A 269 -27.28 -12.65 11.74
N LYS A 270 -27.21 -12.08 10.54
CA LYS A 270 -26.40 -12.67 9.44
C LYS A 270 -24.92 -12.78 9.79
N LEU A 271 -24.36 -11.77 10.45
CA LEU A 271 -22.98 -11.78 10.91
C LEU A 271 -22.76 -12.84 11.99
N LEU A 272 -23.73 -13.04 12.88
CA LEU A 272 -23.71 -14.07 13.92
C LEU A 272 -23.72 -15.48 13.31
N GLU A 273 -24.51 -15.74 12.25
CA GLU A 273 -24.51 -16.99 11.50
C GLU A 273 -23.15 -17.31 10.86
N LEU A 274 -22.40 -16.27 10.51
CA LEU A 274 -21.00 -16.38 10.04
C LEU A 274 -19.97 -16.52 11.18
N GLY A 275 -20.42 -16.54 12.45
CA GLY A 275 -19.58 -16.67 13.64
C GLY A 275 -19.06 -15.35 14.21
N PHE A 276 -19.59 -14.19 13.79
CA PHE A 276 -19.15 -12.88 14.27
C PHE A 276 -20.17 -12.23 15.22
N ASN A 277 -19.75 -12.05 16.47
CA ASN A 277 -20.49 -11.22 17.42
C ASN A 277 -20.29 -9.73 17.08
N THR A 278 -21.36 -8.95 17.10
CA THR A 278 -21.33 -7.53 16.79
C THR A 278 -21.78 -6.67 17.96
N ILE A 279 -21.24 -5.45 18.03
CA ILE A 279 -21.66 -4.42 18.97
C ILE A 279 -22.37 -3.32 18.18
N THR A 280 -23.65 -3.10 18.45
CA THR A 280 -24.40 -1.99 17.86
C THR A 280 -23.99 -0.69 18.53
N LYS A 281 -23.59 0.29 17.72
CA LYS A 281 -23.29 1.66 18.15
C LYS A 281 -24.31 2.60 17.53
N LYS A 282 -24.83 3.51 18.33
CA LYS A 282 -25.66 4.61 17.89
C LYS A 282 -24.77 5.84 17.73
N GLU A 283 -24.74 6.46 16.55
CA GLU A 283 -24.04 7.73 16.28
C GLU A 283 -24.97 8.92 16.42
#